data_231be0912604ac54b14784b74eac23ea
#
_entry.id   231be0912604ac54b14784b74eac23ea
#
_cell.length_a   1.000
_cell.length_b   1.000
_cell.length_c   1.000
_cell.angle_alpha   90.00
_cell.angle_beta   90.00
_cell.angle_gamma   90.00
#
_symmetry.space_group_name_H-M   'P 1'
#
loop_
_entity.id
_entity.type
_entity.pdbx_description
1 polymer ?
#
loop_
_entity_poly.entity_id
_entity_poly.type
_entity_poly.pdbx_seq_one_letter_code
_entity_poly.pdbx_strand_id
1 'polypeptide(L)'
;MAFKIYTKTGDKGETGLFGGKRLPKYHLRIEAYGTVDELNAYLGLVRDSLGDEATRDVLKEIQDRLFTIGANLASDPDKSMSTPDLLDSDIEALEQQMDLMDTHLPPLKNFILPGGHPSVSYCHIARTVCRRAERQVVALAANEPVEEILLRYLNRLSDYLFVLSRKMAQDLGVEEVSWFARK
;
A
#
# COMPACT_ATOMS: atom_id res chain seq x y z
N MET A 1 23.49 6.10 24.06
CA MET A 1 24.20 5.18 23.13
C MET A 1 23.61 5.40 21.73
N ALA A 2 24.45 5.58 20.70
CA ALA A 2 23.96 5.66 19.33
C ALA A 2 23.43 4.29 18.91
N PHE A 3 22.20 4.22 18.46
CA PHE A 3 21.58 3.00 17.92
C PHE A 3 22.33 2.62 16.63
N LYS A 4 22.94 1.42 16.59
CA LYS A 4 23.47 0.88 15.35
C LYS A 4 22.34 0.23 14.56
N ILE A 5 22.21 0.59 13.27
CA ILE A 5 21.18 0.03 12.38
C ILE A 5 21.46 -1.47 12.11
N TYR A 6 22.72 -1.88 11.98
CA TYR A 6 23.06 -3.29 11.75
C TYR A 6 23.26 -4.03 13.09
N THR A 7 22.58 -5.16 13.25
CA THR A 7 22.68 -6.03 14.42
C THR A 7 23.42 -7.35 14.12
N LYS A 8 23.56 -7.70 12.84
CA LYS A 8 24.11 -8.98 12.32
C LYS A 8 23.32 -10.23 12.75
N THR A 9 22.19 -10.06 13.45
CA THR A 9 21.35 -11.18 13.91
C THR A 9 20.56 -11.85 12.78
N GLY A 10 20.42 -11.18 11.64
CA GLY A 10 19.71 -11.65 10.45
C GLY A 10 20.55 -12.37 9.40
N ASP A 11 21.89 -12.46 9.59
CA ASP A 11 22.83 -12.95 8.57
C ASP A 11 22.66 -14.44 8.25
N LYS A 12 22.02 -15.19 9.16
CA LYS A 12 21.72 -16.62 9.00
C LYS A 12 20.36 -16.91 8.34
N GLY A 13 19.71 -15.91 7.76
CA GLY A 13 18.43 -16.07 7.05
C GLY A 13 17.19 -16.08 7.94
N GLU A 14 17.33 -15.69 9.20
CA GLU A 14 16.21 -15.51 10.13
C GLU A 14 16.03 -14.03 10.51
N THR A 15 14.82 -13.65 10.92
CA THR A 15 14.52 -12.33 11.49
C THR A 15 13.63 -12.46 12.72
N GLY A 16 13.57 -11.42 13.55
CA GLY A 16 12.70 -11.37 14.73
C GLY A 16 11.44 -10.56 14.48
N LEU A 17 10.31 -11.06 14.96
CA LEU A 17 9.08 -10.29 15.09
C LEU A 17 9.13 -9.41 16.36
N PHE A 18 8.24 -8.40 16.43
CA PHE A 18 7.91 -7.75 17.70
C PHE A 18 7.34 -8.81 18.66
N GLY A 19 7.90 -8.89 19.87
CA GLY A 19 7.59 -9.99 20.81
C GLY A 19 8.68 -11.05 20.89
N GLY A 20 9.63 -11.08 19.95
CA GLY A 20 10.87 -11.87 20.00
C GLY A 20 10.81 -13.23 19.31
N LYS A 21 9.68 -13.64 18.73
CA LYS A 21 9.59 -14.84 17.89
C LYS A 21 10.51 -14.70 16.69
N ARG A 22 11.33 -15.69 16.41
CA ARG A 22 12.20 -15.71 15.22
C ARG A 22 11.58 -16.58 14.14
N LEU A 23 11.62 -16.06 12.90
CA LEU A 23 11.10 -16.74 11.72
C LEU A 23 12.15 -16.68 10.58
N PRO A 24 12.14 -17.68 9.69
CA PRO A 24 12.95 -17.61 8.47
C PRO A 24 12.47 -16.44 7.60
N LYS A 25 13.39 -15.76 6.94
CA LYS A 25 13.08 -14.58 6.12
C LYS A 25 12.11 -14.84 4.96
N TYR A 26 11.94 -16.11 4.55
CA TYR A 26 10.98 -16.54 3.53
C TYR A 26 9.60 -16.91 4.09
N HIS A 27 9.33 -16.68 5.38
CA HIS A 27 8.02 -16.96 5.99
C HIS A 27 6.96 -15.99 5.43
N LEU A 28 5.72 -16.49 5.22
CA LEU A 28 4.62 -15.67 4.66
C LEU A 28 4.39 -14.35 5.41
N ARG A 29 4.55 -14.35 6.72
CA ARG A 29 4.41 -13.14 7.55
C ARG A 29 5.48 -12.11 7.21
N ILE A 30 6.72 -12.57 6.96
CA ILE A 30 7.82 -11.70 6.57
C ILE A 30 7.58 -11.13 5.16
N GLU A 31 7.14 -11.97 4.23
CA GLU A 31 6.75 -11.55 2.87
C GLU A 31 5.61 -10.54 2.89
N ALA A 32 4.59 -10.75 3.74
CA ALA A 32 3.44 -9.87 3.84
C ALA A 32 3.84 -8.47 4.28
N TYR A 33 4.50 -8.32 5.44
CA TYR A 33 4.90 -7.00 5.91
C TYR A 33 6.02 -6.38 5.05
N GLY A 34 6.93 -7.20 4.50
CA GLY A 34 7.96 -6.72 3.58
C GLY A 34 7.39 -6.14 2.29
N THR A 35 6.31 -6.74 1.77
CA THR A 35 5.61 -6.20 0.59
C THR A 35 4.82 -4.92 0.93
N VAL A 36 4.30 -4.81 2.15
CA VAL A 36 3.68 -3.55 2.64
C VAL A 36 4.73 -2.44 2.76
N ASP A 37 5.94 -2.75 3.22
CA ASP A 37 7.06 -1.81 3.28
C ASP A 37 7.50 -1.37 1.87
N GLU A 38 7.58 -2.29 0.91
CA GLU A 38 7.82 -1.96 -0.50
C GLU A 38 6.76 -1.01 -1.05
N LEU A 39 5.47 -1.28 -0.78
CA LEU A 39 4.37 -0.39 -1.16
C LEU A 39 4.55 1.01 -0.57
N ASN A 40 4.93 1.09 0.70
CA ASN A 40 5.14 2.36 1.40
C ASN A 40 6.27 3.18 0.75
N ALA A 41 7.36 2.52 0.31
CA ALA A 41 8.43 3.17 -0.43
C ALA A 41 7.96 3.71 -1.79
N TYR A 42 7.13 2.94 -2.53
CA TYR A 42 6.53 3.42 -3.78
C TYR A 42 5.57 4.59 -3.57
N LEU A 43 4.81 4.62 -2.47
CA LEU A 43 3.98 5.78 -2.14
C LEU A 43 4.81 7.03 -1.86
N GLY A 44 5.98 6.87 -1.22
CA GLY A 44 6.94 7.95 -1.08
C GLY A 44 7.36 8.53 -2.45
N LEU A 45 7.69 7.66 -3.41
CA LEU A 45 8.03 8.06 -4.77
C LEU A 45 6.87 8.79 -5.48
N VAL A 46 5.64 8.29 -5.35
CA VAL A 46 4.44 8.96 -5.90
C VAL A 46 4.27 10.33 -5.27
N ARG A 47 4.31 10.41 -3.93
CA ARG A 47 4.18 11.67 -3.19
C ARG A 47 5.21 12.71 -3.61
N ASP A 48 6.47 12.31 -3.76
CA ASP A 48 7.56 13.22 -4.13
C ASP A 48 7.47 13.68 -5.60
N SER A 49 6.74 12.95 -6.44
CA SER A 49 6.49 13.30 -7.86
C SER A 49 5.31 14.25 -8.06
N LEU A 50 4.54 14.58 -7.00
CA LEU A 50 3.36 15.44 -7.05
C LEU A 50 3.70 16.90 -6.72
N GLY A 51 3.06 17.82 -7.44
CA GLY A 51 3.10 19.26 -7.13
C GLY A 51 2.00 19.72 -6.17
N ASP A 52 0.93 18.94 -6.02
CA ASP A 52 -0.21 19.27 -5.17
C ASP A 52 0.03 18.87 -3.71
N GLU A 53 0.04 19.86 -2.81
CA GLU A 53 0.32 19.68 -1.39
C GLU A 53 -0.80 18.87 -0.69
N ALA A 54 -2.06 19.14 -1.03
CA ALA A 54 -3.18 18.44 -0.40
C ALA A 54 -3.14 16.92 -0.66
N THR A 55 -2.88 16.52 -1.90
CA THR A 55 -2.71 15.09 -2.24
C THR A 55 -1.46 14.50 -1.59
N ARG A 56 -0.36 15.27 -1.44
CA ARG A 56 0.84 14.84 -0.72
C ARG A 56 0.55 14.55 0.75
N ASP A 57 -0.27 15.37 1.41
CA ASP A 57 -0.67 15.16 2.80
C ASP A 57 -1.51 13.91 2.96
N VAL A 58 -2.48 13.67 2.07
CA VAL A 58 -3.26 12.41 2.06
C VAL A 58 -2.33 11.20 1.88
N LEU A 59 -1.38 11.25 0.95
CA LEU A 59 -0.43 10.15 0.75
C LEU A 59 0.47 9.92 1.98
N LYS A 60 0.83 10.97 2.71
CA LYS A 60 1.57 10.86 3.96
C LYS A 60 0.75 10.14 5.04
N GLU A 61 -0.53 10.46 5.18
CA GLU A 61 -1.43 9.75 6.10
C GLU A 61 -1.57 8.27 5.71
N ILE A 62 -1.69 7.97 4.41
CA ILE A 62 -1.71 6.59 3.92
C ILE A 62 -0.40 5.87 4.28
N GLN A 63 0.76 6.52 4.17
CA GLN A 63 2.03 5.94 4.57
C GLN A 63 2.08 5.63 6.08
N ASP A 64 1.51 6.48 6.93
CA ASP A 64 1.37 6.22 8.37
C ASP A 64 0.46 4.99 8.64
N ARG A 65 -0.65 4.85 7.89
CA ARG A 65 -1.51 3.65 8.00
C ARG A 65 -0.79 2.39 7.53
N LEU A 66 0.06 2.46 6.50
CA LEU A 66 0.87 1.31 6.08
C LEU A 66 1.91 0.91 7.12
N PHE A 67 2.50 1.85 7.87
CA PHE A 67 3.33 1.52 9.03
C PHE A 67 2.52 0.82 10.13
N THR A 68 1.28 1.26 10.36
CA THR A 68 0.35 0.58 11.28
C THR A 68 0.09 -0.86 10.85
N ILE A 69 -0.23 -1.10 9.57
CA ILE A 69 -0.42 -2.43 9.00
C ILE A 69 0.85 -3.28 9.15
N GLY A 70 2.00 -2.70 8.80
CA GLY A 70 3.30 -3.36 8.94
C GLY A 70 3.61 -3.77 10.39
N ALA A 71 3.32 -2.91 11.37
CA ALA A 71 3.49 -3.20 12.78
C ALA A 71 2.59 -4.34 13.26
N ASN A 72 1.31 -4.36 12.83
CA ASN A 72 0.39 -5.45 13.13
C ASN A 72 0.89 -6.79 12.55
N LEU A 73 1.27 -6.81 11.28
CA LEU A 73 1.78 -8.01 10.61
C LEU A 73 3.12 -8.48 11.19
N ALA A 74 3.97 -7.57 11.64
CA ALA A 74 5.28 -7.89 12.24
C ALA A 74 5.19 -8.29 13.72
N SER A 75 4.02 -8.26 14.34
CA SER A 75 3.81 -8.68 15.73
C SER A 75 3.73 -10.20 15.86
N ASP A 76 4.20 -10.71 17.00
CA ASP A 76 4.16 -12.12 17.34
C ASP A 76 2.70 -12.55 17.59
N PRO A 77 2.10 -13.43 16.76
CA PRO A 77 0.69 -13.82 16.88
C PRO A 77 0.39 -14.61 18.14
N ASP A 78 1.40 -15.16 18.81
CA ASP A 78 1.25 -15.96 20.04
C ASP A 78 1.25 -15.07 21.31
N LYS A 79 1.39 -13.74 21.15
CA LYS A 79 1.44 -12.78 22.25
C LYS A 79 0.39 -11.69 22.10
N SER A 80 -0.25 -11.35 23.21
CA SER A 80 -1.07 -10.15 23.28
C SER A 80 -0.16 -8.92 23.29
N MET A 81 -0.11 -8.20 22.20
CA MET A 81 0.68 -6.97 22.03
C MET A 81 -0.23 -5.79 21.74
N SER A 82 0.10 -4.63 22.30
CA SER A 82 -0.56 -3.40 21.90
C SER A 82 0.04 -2.95 20.56
N THR A 83 -0.73 -3.06 19.52
CA THR A 83 -0.40 -2.57 18.17
C THR A 83 -1.19 -1.28 17.89
N PRO A 84 -0.70 -0.39 17.03
CA PRO A 84 -1.49 0.74 16.57
C PRO A 84 -2.77 0.28 15.89
N ASP A 85 -3.86 1.01 16.09
CA ASP A 85 -5.17 0.69 15.52
C ASP A 85 -5.32 1.21 14.09
N LEU A 86 -5.93 0.39 13.24
CA LEU A 86 -6.50 0.78 11.96
C LEU A 86 -8.02 0.81 12.13
N LEU A 87 -8.67 1.89 11.73
CA LEU A 87 -10.08 2.14 11.97
C LEU A 87 -10.90 2.11 10.68
N ASP A 88 -12.20 1.83 10.77
CA ASP A 88 -13.12 1.95 9.62
C ASP A 88 -13.10 3.36 9.02
N SER A 89 -12.92 4.39 9.83
CA SER A 89 -12.76 5.77 9.36
C SER A 89 -11.55 5.98 8.45
N ASP A 90 -10.49 5.17 8.56
CA ASP A 90 -9.35 5.25 7.65
C ASP A 90 -9.73 4.72 6.25
N ILE A 91 -10.62 3.73 6.18
CA ILE A 91 -11.18 3.23 4.91
C ILE A 91 -12.15 4.24 4.31
N GLU A 92 -13.05 4.80 5.13
CA GLU A 92 -13.99 5.84 4.72
C GLU A 92 -13.27 7.08 4.18
N ALA A 93 -12.12 7.45 4.75
CA ALA A 93 -11.31 8.55 4.25
C ALA A 93 -10.81 8.29 2.81
N LEU A 94 -10.38 7.06 2.47
CA LEU A 94 -10.01 6.69 1.11
C LEU A 94 -11.21 6.79 0.16
N GLU A 95 -12.38 6.33 0.58
CA GLU A 95 -13.63 6.39 -0.20
C GLU A 95 -14.03 7.84 -0.48
N GLN A 96 -14.00 8.70 0.53
CA GLN A 96 -14.31 10.14 0.37
C GLN A 96 -13.34 10.83 -0.60
N GLN A 97 -12.04 10.49 -0.56
CA GLN A 97 -11.07 11.03 -1.50
C GLN A 97 -11.34 10.55 -2.93
N MET A 98 -11.74 9.29 -3.13
CA MET A 98 -12.13 8.79 -4.45
C MET A 98 -13.37 9.50 -4.98
N ASP A 99 -14.40 9.63 -4.15
CA ASP A 99 -15.65 10.33 -4.53
C ASP A 99 -15.36 11.77 -4.94
N LEU A 100 -14.50 12.47 -4.20
CA LEU A 100 -14.08 13.83 -4.53
C LEU A 100 -13.36 13.90 -5.89
N MET A 101 -12.42 13.01 -6.16
CA MET A 101 -11.71 12.95 -7.45
C MET A 101 -12.67 12.62 -8.60
N ASP A 102 -13.59 11.68 -8.41
CA ASP A 102 -14.53 11.25 -9.44
C ASP A 102 -15.53 12.33 -9.86
N THR A 103 -15.80 13.34 -9.01
CA THR A 103 -16.63 14.50 -9.42
C THR A 103 -16.02 15.26 -10.62
N HIS A 104 -14.73 15.14 -10.85
CA HIS A 104 -13.98 15.89 -11.86
C HIS A 104 -13.47 15.00 -13.00
N LEU A 105 -13.53 13.67 -12.82
CA LEU A 105 -13.04 12.72 -13.81
C LEU A 105 -14.12 12.35 -14.84
N PRO A 106 -13.76 12.18 -16.11
CA PRO A 106 -14.69 11.65 -17.10
C PRO A 106 -15.07 10.20 -16.75
N PRO A 107 -16.31 9.76 -17.07
CA PRO A 107 -16.73 8.38 -16.83
C PRO A 107 -15.80 7.37 -17.50
N LEU A 108 -15.36 6.37 -16.74
CA LEU A 108 -14.54 5.26 -17.25
C LEU A 108 -15.41 4.35 -18.12
N LYS A 109 -15.10 4.25 -19.42
CA LYS A 109 -15.86 3.40 -20.38
C LYS A 109 -15.11 2.14 -20.77
N ASN A 110 -13.79 2.14 -20.67
CA ASN A 110 -12.92 1.03 -21.07
C ASN A 110 -11.79 0.89 -20.04
N PHE A 111 -11.13 -0.27 -20.03
CA PHE A 111 -9.85 -0.36 -19.34
C PHE A 111 -8.84 0.61 -19.96
N ILE A 112 -7.95 1.13 -19.14
CA ILE A 112 -6.88 2.04 -19.57
C ILE A 112 -5.52 1.33 -19.46
N LEU A 113 -4.62 1.64 -20.38
CA LEU A 113 -3.24 1.19 -20.31
C LEU A 113 -2.48 2.06 -19.31
N PRO A 114 -1.73 1.47 -18.34
CA PRO A 114 -0.87 2.22 -17.44
C PRO A 114 0.20 2.99 -18.22
N GLY A 115 0.37 4.28 -17.92
CA GLY A 115 1.40 5.10 -18.60
C GLY A 115 0.98 6.54 -18.83
N GLY A 116 1.63 7.17 -19.80
CA GLY A 116 1.38 8.55 -20.24
C GLY A 116 2.35 9.55 -19.61
N HIS A 117 2.66 9.45 -18.32
CA HIS A 117 3.63 10.29 -17.62
C HIS A 117 4.35 9.47 -16.55
N PRO A 118 5.64 9.74 -16.22
CA PRO A 118 6.35 9.00 -15.17
C PRO A 118 5.62 8.96 -13.83
N SER A 119 5.09 10.08 -13.35
CA SER A 119 4.35 10.14 -12.09
C SER A 119 3.08 9.27 -12.12
N VAL A 120 2.33 9.26 -13.22
CA VAL A 120 1.16 8.38 -13.42
C VAL A 120 1.60 6.91 -13.42
N SER A 121 2.71 6.60 -14.10
CA SER A 121 3.28 5.24 -14.11
C SER A 121 3.70 4.79 -12.72
N TYR A 122 4.32 5.64 -11.90
CA TYR A 122 4.67 5.33 -10.51
C TYR A 122 3.43 5.01 -9.67
N CYS A 123 2.33 5.76 -9.85
CA CYS A 123 1.07 5.50 -9.16
C CYS A 123 0.48 4.14 -9.57
N HIS A 124 0.53 3.78 -10.86
CA HIS A 124 0.12 2.46 -11.30
C HIS A 124 1.03 1.33 -10.76
N ILE A 125 2.34 1.56 -10.63
CA ILE A 125 3.25 0.60 -9.99
C ILE A 125 2.86 0.43 -8.53
N ALA A 126 2.68 1.52 -7.76
CA ALA A 126 2.23 1.47 -6.37
C ALA A 126 0.91 0.69 -6.24
N ARG A 127 -0.07 0.92 -7.13
CA ARG A 127 -1.32 0.16 -7.19
C ARG A 127 -1.08 -1.34 -7.37
N THR A 128 -0.22 -1.75 -8.28
CA THR A 128 0.05 -3.18 -8.52
C THR A 128 0.81 -3.84 -7.38
N VAL A 129 1.71 -3.10 -6.72
CA VAL A 129 2.39 -3.54 -5.49
C VAL A 129 1.39 -3.66 -4.34
N CYS A 130 0.45 -2.70 -4.19
CA CYS A 130 -0.64 -2.77 -3.22
C CYS A 130 -1.46 -4.06 -3.38
N ARG A 131 -1.86 -4.40 -4.61
CA ARG A 131 -2.56 -5.65 -4.91
C ARG A 131 -1.71 -6.90 -4.63
N ARG A 132 -0.38 -6.81 -4.75
CA ARG A 132 0.53 -7.89 -4.35
C ARG A 132 0.58 -8.01 -2.83
N ALA A 133 0.70 -6.89 -2.10
CA ALA A 133 0.65 -6.87 -0.64
C ALA A 133 -0.67 -7.46 -0.11
N GLU A 134 -1.81 -7.05 -0.66
CA GLU A 134 -3.12 -7.61 -0.34
C GLU A 134 -3.13 -9.14 -0.49
N ARG A 135 -2.68 -9.68 -1.63
CA ARG A 135 -2.62 -11.15 -1.85
C ARG A 135 -1.72 -11.86 -0.85
N GLN A 136 -0.58 -11.26 -0.44
CA GLN A 136 0.31 -11.84 0.57
C GLN A 136 -0.36 -11.85 1.96
N VAL A 137 -1.08 -10.79 2.30
CA VAL A 137 -1.84 -10.73 3.56
C VAL A 137 -3.01 -11.71 3.55
N VAL A 138 -3.71 -11.88 2.41
CA VAL A 138 -4.75 -12.92 2.24
C VAL A 138 -4.16 -14.32 2.42
N ALA A 139 -3.01 -14.61 1.81
CA ALA A 139 -2.34 -15.90 1.96
C ALA A 139 -1.90 -16.17 3.41
N LEU A 140 -1.45 -15.13 4.12
CA LEU A 140 -1.13 -15.22 5.55
C LEU A 140 -2.40 -15.48 6.37
N ALA A 141 -3.49 -14.76 6.13
CA ALA A 141 -4.76 -14.90 6.84
C ALA A 141 -5.41 -16.29 6.68
N ALA A 142 -5.08 -17.01 5.62
CA ALA A 142 -5.52 -18.40 5.44
C ALA A 142 -4.82 -19.39 6.41
N ASN A 143 -3.71 -19.00 7.02
CA ASN A 143 -2.87 -19.88 7.85
C ASN A 143 -2.68 -19.36 9.29
N GLU A 144 -2.81 -18.07 9.50
CA GLU A 144 -2.54 -17.40 10.78
C GLU A 144 -3.58 -16.31 11.05
N PRO A 145 -3.83 -15.94 12.30
CA PRO A 145 -4.70 -14.81 12.64
C PRO A 145 -4.18 -13.50 12.04
N VAL A 146 -5.06 -12.82 11.29
CA VAL A 146 -4.85 -11.48 10.75
C VAL A 146 -6.16 -10.72 10.89
N GLU A 147 -6.11 -9.46 11.31
CA GLU A 147 -7.29 -8.62 11.44
C GLU A 147 -7.88 -8.31 10.06
N GLU A 148 -9.19 -8.53 9.89
CA GLU A 148 -9.90 -8.34 8.62
C GLU A 148 -9.78 -6.92 8.07
N ILE A 149 -9.71 -5.93 8.95
CA ILE A 149 -9.58 -4.53 8.55
C ILE A 149 -8.33 -4.24 7.74
N LEU A 150 -7.22 -4.97 7.97
CA LEU A 150 -5.98 -4.82 7.20
C LEU A 150 -6.19 -5.19 5.73
N LEU A 151 -6.95 -6.25 5.48
CA LEU A 151 -7.31 -6.70 4.13
C LEU A 151 -8.23 -5.69 3.45
N ARG A 152 -9.25 -5.22 4.16
CA ARG A 152 -10.21 -4.24 3.64
C ARG A 152 -9.53 -2.93 3.26
N TYR A 153 -8.59 -2.47 4.09
CA TYR A 153 -7.83 -1.26 3.82
C TYR A 153 -6.95 -1.40 2.57
N LEU A 154 -6.17 -2.48 2.45
CA LEU A 154 -5.30 -2.72 1.29
C LEU A 154 -6.11 -2.85 -0.01
N ASN A 155 -7.27 -3.51 0.05
CA ASN A 155 -8.19 -3.60 -1.09
C ASN A 155 -8.64 -2.18 -1.50
N ARG A 156 -9.17 -1.39 -0.57
CA ARG A 156 -9.63 -0.02 -0.83
C ARG A 156 -8.51 0.91 -1.29
N LEU A 157 -7.31 0.78 -0.72
CA LEU A 157 -6.14 1.55 -1.16
C LEU A 157 -5.78 1.26 -2.62
N SER A 158 -5.95 0.02 -3.10
CA SER A 158 -5.70 -0.29 -4.51
C SER A 158 -6.66 0.46 -5.45
N ASP A 159 -7.92 0.65 -5.04
CA ASP A 159 -8.93 1.41 -5.78
C ASP A 159 -8.59 2.91 -5.76
N TYR A 160 -8.24 3.43 -4.58
CA TYR A 160 -7.79 4.81 -4.42
C TYR A 160 -6.62 5.13 -5.36
N LEU A 161 -5.60 4.28 -5.41
CA LEU A 161 -4.43 4.48 -6.27
C LEU A 161 -4.80 4.43 -7.77
N PHE A 162 -5.82 3.68 -8.15
CA PHE A 162 -6.33 3.70 -9.51
C PHE A 162 -6.99 5.05 -9.83
N VAL A 163 -7.88 5.54 -8.99
CA VAL A 163 -8.56 6.84 -9.19
C VAL A 163 -7.54 7.98 -9.15
N LEU A 164 -6.59 7.94 -8.20
CA LEU A 164 -5.50 8.91 -8.13
C LEU A 164 -4.67 8.94 -9.42
N SER A 165 -4.35 7.79 -10.01
CA SER A 165 -3.57 7.75 -11.27
C SER A 165 -4.29 8.46 -12.42
N ARG A 166 -5.63 8.35 -12.48
CA ARG A 166 -6.48 9.06 -13.44
C ARG A 166 -6.49 10.56 -13.19
N LYS A 167 -6.67 10.94 -11.91
CA LYS A 167 -6.62 12.37 -11.51
C LYS A 167 -5.28 13.00 -11.85
N MET A 168 -4.17 12.31 -11.58
CA MET A 168 -2.83 12.76 -11.96
C MET A 168 -2.67 12.94 -13.48
N ALA A 169 -3.21 11.99 -14.28
CA ALA A 169 -3.17 12.10 -15.73
C ALA A 169 -3.93 13.36 -16.21
N GLN A 170 -5.12 13.59 -15.66
CA GLN A 170 -5.92 14.77 -15.97
C GLN A 170 -5.21 16.08 -15.60
N ASP A 171 -4.65 16.18 -14.39
CA ASP A 171 -3.96 17.38 -13.90
C ASP A 171 -2.71 17.71 -14.73
N LEU A 172 -2.05 16.66 -15.24
CA LEU A 172 -0.87 16.80 -16.11
C LEU A 172 -1.22 17.01 -17.59
N GLY A 173 -2.51 17.01 -17.94
CA GLY A 173 -2.97 17.13 -19.33
C GLY A 173 -2.57 15.94 -20.21
N VAL A 174 -2.43 14.75 -19.61
CA VAL A 174 -2.05 13.51 -20.31
C VAL A 174 -3.31 12.71 -20.65
N GLU A 175 -3.42 12.26 -21.89
CA GLU A 175 -4.56 11.45 -22.35
C GLU A 175 -4.45 10.01 -21.84
N GLU A 176 -5.57 9.49 -21.29
CA GLU A 176 -5.70 8.08 -20.93
C GLU A 176 -5.84 7.22 -22.19
N VAL A 177 -4.96 6.25 -22.37
CA VAL A 177 -5.02 5.32 -23.51
C VAL A 177 -5.99 4.18 -23.20
N SER A 178 -7.13 4.17 -23.88
CA SER A 178 -8.10 3.08 -23.74
C SER A 178 -7.55 1.77 -24.32
N TRP A 179 -7.78 0.67 -23.60
CA TRP A 179 -7.46 -0.66 -24.10
C TRP A 179 -8.66 -1.27 -24.85
N PHE A 180 -8.41 -1.82 -26.03
CA PHE A 180 -9.37 -2.57 -26.83
C PHE A 180 -8.81 -3.95 -27.15
N ALA A 181 -9.64 -4.99 -26.97
CA ALA A 181 -9.26 -6.34 -27.38
C ALA A 181 -9.08 -6.42 -28.91
N ARG A 182 -8.04 -7.12 -29.34
CA ARG A 182 -7.91 -7.47 -30.76
C ARG A 182 -9.06 -8.42 -31.14
N LYS A 183 -9.73 -8.10 -32.22
CA LYS A 183 -10.72 -9.00 -32.86
C LYS A 183 -10.00 -10.09 -33.64
#